data_bc0cd7e6fdc6f925ffcf547b786a6d60
#
_entry.id   bc0cd7e6fdc6f925ffcf547b786a6d60
#
_cell.length_a   1.000
_cell.length_b   1.000
_cell.length_c   1.000
_cell.angle_alpha   90.00
_cell.angle_beta   90.00
_cell.angle_gamma   90.00
#
_symmetry.space_group_name_H-M   'P 1'
#
loop_
_entity.id
_entity.type
_entity.pdbx_description
1 polymer ?
#
loop_
_entity_poly.entity_id
_entity_poly.type
_entity_poly.pdbx_seq_one_letter_code
_entity_poly.pdbx_strand_id
1 'polypeptide(L)'
;MKVLTGDRFGRILGEITPQIDSLSWILNRAGKTKVIISRKSNDFDPTLLRFGNRIYIDPGNGLPPWGGVFDLPRTWPNYGVVLTCYGIEHQYQTRVTDKNAVFYNRQAGDIFELLILREENKDPMGVTIGAIWKGGSAHGPRYNHISMWDVLDYSIRRMERCDFRFIPYLDSGFIKFRAEFYQIAGANKTSSVAIHEGRNAGAATEVEELGTLINRHYAISEGSVWDQTRLITVVQDQSSISKYGLRETAQVYSGTSMQSTLEMQGRNVIRLNSEARRYFRLPVTNHSPGAFADYDLGDVIGCKLPSFGFSGYDHEVRVLARDFSPSNGTCEILVEEQNEPEYWIYQEDLDVSA
;
A
#
# COMPACT_ATOMS: atom_id res chain seq x y z
N MET A 1 -12.92 -6.90 20.51
CA MET A 1 -12.36 -5.74 19.75
C MET A 1 -12.27 -4.56 20.68
N LYS A 2 -11.13 -3.87 20.73
CA LYS A 2 -10.89 -2.66 21.54
C LYS A 2 -10.67 -1.47 20.62
N VAL A 3 -11.34 -0.34 20.88
CA VAL A 3 -11.21 0.86 20.04
C VAL A 3 -10.89 2.07 20.92
N LEU A 4 -9.76 2.70 20.66
CA LEU A 4 -9.30 3.89 21.37
C LEU A 4 -9.28 5.09 20.42
N THR A 5 -9.65 6.26 20.95
CA THR A 5 -9.47 7.53 20.26
C THR A 5 -8.41 8.36 20.95
N GLY A 6 -7.64 9.09 20.17
CA GLY A 6 -6.63 10.03 20.64
C GLY A 6 -6.81 11.39 19.96
N ASP A 7 -6.26 12.43 20.57
CA ASP A 7 -6.20 13.74 19.90
C ASP A 7 -5.30 13.70 18.65
N ARG A 8 -5.19 14.85 17.94
CA ARG A 8 -4.34 14.94 16.73
C ARG A 8 -2.85 14.58 16.97
N PHE A 9 -2.39 14.64 18.22
CA PHE A 9 -1.02 14.28 18.60
C PHE A 9 -0.90 12.84 19.12
N GLY A 10 -2.04 12.15 19.22
CA GLY A 10 -2.13 10.75 19.63
C GLY A 10 -2.38 10.52 21.11
N ARG A 11 -2.45 11.56 21.95
CA ARG A 11 -2.79 11.37 23.37
C ARG A 11 -4.16 10.74 23.48
N ILE A 12 -4.25 9.59 24.16
CA ILE A 12 -5.50 8.86 24.30
C ILE A 12 -6.52 9.72 25.06
N LEU A 13 -7.69 9.90 24.45
CA LEU A 13 -8.82 10.62 25.02
C LEU A 13 -9.82 9.67 25.69
N GLY A 14 -10.02 8.48 25.13
CA GLY A 14 -10.95 7.50 25.68
C GLY A 14 -11.08 6.26 24.80
N GLU A 15 -11.82 5.30 25.33
CA GLU A 15 -12.27 4.11 24.62
C GLU A 15 -13.69 4.36 24.11
N ILE A 16 -13.99 3.89 22.91
CA ILE A 16 -15.31 3.98 22.28
C ILE A 16 -15.79 2.60 21.83
N THR A 17 -17.09 2.46 21.67
CA THR A 17 -17.77 1.22 21.28
C THR A 17 -18.54 1.42 19.96
N PRO A 18 -17.85 1.63 18.85
CA PRO A 18 -18.49 1.86 17.56
C PRO A 18 -18.93 0.54 16.91
N GLN A 19 -19.84 0.66 15.95
CA GLN A 19 -19.95 -0.34 14.90
C GLN A 19 -18.86 -0.07 13.86
N ILE A 20 -18.12 -1.10 13.48
CA ILE A 20 -17.11 -1.05 12.43
C ILE A 20 -17.61 -1.88 11.27
N ASP A 21 -17.57 -1.30 10.08
CA ASP A 21 -18.02 -1.94 8.83
C ASP A 21 -16.96 -2.94 8.36
N SER A 22 -15.77 -2.45 8.06
CA SER A 22 -14.62 -3.27 7.71
C SER A 22 -13.31 -2.63 8.20
N LEU A 23 -12.25 -3.43 8.30
CA LEU A 23 -10.89 -3.01 8.59
C LEU A 23 -10.00 -3.46 7.44
N SER A 24 -9.44 -2.50 6.73
CA SER A 24 -8.58 -2.78 5.58
C SER A 24 -7.12 -2.45 5.91
N TRP A 25 -6.23 -3.40 5.68
CA TRP A 25 -4.77 -3.25 5.69
C TRP A 25 -4.24 -3.49 4.28
N ILE A 26 -3.44 -2.59 3.77
CA ILE A 26 -2.91 -2.66 2.40
C ILE A 26 -1.41 -2.41 2.44
N LEU A 27 -0.63 -3.29 1.84
CA LEU A 27 0.81 -3.10 1.72
C LEU A 27 1.12 -1.87 0.87
N ASN A 28 2.03 -1.03 1.34
CA ASN A 28 2.43 0.21 0.67
C ASN A 28 1.34 1.29 0.54
N ARG A 29 0.21 1.16 1.25
CA ARG A 29 -0.92 2.10 1.18
C ARG A 29 -1.62 2.30 2.50
N ALA A 30 -2.36 3.40 2.59
CA ALA A 30 -3.28 3.64 3.67
C ALA A 30 -4.44 2.65 3.61
N GLY A 31 -4.61 1.88 4.68
CA GLY A 31 -5.84 1.14 4.91
C GLY A 31 -7.00 2.09 5.18
N LYS A 32 -8.21 1.57 5.15
CA LYS A 32 -9.45 2.35 5.35
C LYS A 32 -10.41 1.61 6.27
N THR A 33 -11.19 2.36 7.03
CA THR A 33 -12.32 1.84 7.79
C THR A 33 -13.44 2.87 7.88
N LYS A 34 -14.65 2.39 8.11
CA LYS A 34 -15.81 3.22 8.47
C LYS A 34 -16.22 2.90 9.91
N VAL A 35 -16.35 3.93 10.69
CA VAL A 35 -16.72 3.89 12.11
C VAL A 35 -18.09 4.54 12.27
N ILE A 36 -19.05 3.79 12.78
CA ILE A 36 -20.43 4.24 12.95
C ILE A 36 -20.72 4.37 14.45
N ILE A 37 -21.10 5.54 14.89
CA ILE A 37 -21.43 5.83 16.29
C ILE A 37 -22.87 6.31 16.40
N SER A 38 -23.66 5.61 17.19
CA SER A 38 -25.05 5.96 17.43
C SER A 38 -25.17 7.26 18.23
N ARG A 39 -26.15 8.09 17.89
CA ARG A 39 -26.50 9.28 18.70
C ARG A 39 -26.88 8.98 20.15
N LYS A 40 -27.30 7.75 20.41
CA LYS A 40 -27.67 7.29 21.75
C LYS A 40 -26.49 6.75 22.57
N SER A 41 -25.33 6.62 21.94
CA SER A 41 -24.12 6.18 22.62
C SER A 41 -23.52 7.32 23.44
N ASN A 42 -22.97 6.99 24.60
CA ASN A 42 -22.15 7.92 25.38
C ASN A 42 -20.87 8.36 24.63
N ASP A 43 -20.47 7.58 23.63
CA ASP A 43 -19.31 7.85 22.79
C ASP A 43 -19.59 8.92 21.71
N PHE A 44 -20.87 9.39 21.64
CA PHE A 44 -21.25 10.46 20.71
C PHE A 44 -20.81 11.83 21.26
N ASP A 45 -19.51 11.96 21.46
CA ASP A 45 -18.85 13.15 21.98
C ASP A 45 -18.00 13.82 20.88
N PRO A 46 -18.27 15.10 20.56
CA PRO A 46 -17.50 15.85 19.58
C PRO A 46 -15.99 15.89 19.86
N THR A 47 -15.59 15.81 21.12
CA THR A 47 -14.16 15.83 21.49
C THR A 47 -13.46 14.55 21.11
N LEU A 48 -14.12 13.40 21.22
CA LEU A 48 -13.61 12.08 20.82
C LEU A 48 -13.61 11.91 19.30
N LEU A 49 -14.59 12.51 18.62
CA LEU A 49 -14.88 12.29 17.20
C LEU A 49 -14.42 13.44 16.30
N ARG A 50 -13.52 14.27 16.80
CA ARG A 50 -13.03 15.44 16.07
C ARG A 50 -12.24 14.98 14.84
N PHE A 51 -12.39 15.71 13.72
CA PHE A 51 -11.56 15.57 12.53
C PHE A 51 -10.07 15.70 12.88
N GLY A 52 -9.24 14.81 12.33
CA GLY A 52 -7.81 14.73 12.60
C GLY A 52 -7.44 13.99 13.90
N ASN A 53 -8.43 13.62 14.74
CA ASN A 53 -8.18 12.73 15.87
C ASN A 53 -7.72 11.36 15.37
N ARG A 54 -6.91 10.69 16.18
CA ARG A 54 -6.41 9.34 15.89
C ARG A 54 -7.37 8.27 16.41
N ILE A 55 -7.31 7.14 15.74
CA ILE A 55 -8.03 5.95 16.16
C ILE A 55 -7.06 4.76 16.15
N TYR A 56 -7.17 3.92 17.16
CA TYR A 56 -6.48 2.64 17.27
C TYR A 56 -7.52 1.55 17.51
N ILE A 57 -7.48 0.50 16.73
CA ILE A 57 -8.42 -0.62 16.77
C ILE A 57 -7.62 -1.91 16.92
N ASP A 58 -7.86 -2.61 18.01
CA ASP A 58 -7.38 -3.98 18.18
C ASP A 58 -8.57 -4.92 17.90
N PRO A 59 -8.60 -5.56 16.73
CA PRO A 59 -9.69 -6.44 16.34
C PRO A 59 -9.69 -7.76 17.14
N GLY A 60 -8.53 -8.15 17.68
CA GLY A 60 -8.32 -9.48 18.25
C GLY A 60 -8.24 -10.56 17.17
N ASN A 61 -8.53 -11.81 17.53
CA ASN A 61 -8.58 -12.98 16.61
C ASN A 61 -7.29 -13.24 15.80
N GLY A 62 -6.14 -12.76 16.30
CA GLY A 62 -4.85 -12.92 15.61
C GLY A 62 -4.58 -11.91 14.49
N LEU A 63 -5.49 -10.98 14.25
CA LEU A 63 -5.25 -9.88 13.33
C LEU A 63 -4.36 -8.80 13.96
N PRO A 64 -3.50 -8.13 13.18
CA PRO A 64 -2.71 -7.02 13.68
C PRO A 64 -3.62 -5.83 14.06
N PRO A 65 -3.19 -4.96 14.97
CA PRO A 65 -3.94 -3.74 15.24
C PRO A 65 -4.03 -2.87 13.98
N TRP A 66 -5.13 -2.15 13.87
CA TRP A 66 -5.37 -1.15 12.85
C TRP A 66 -5.28 0.25 13.47
N GLY A 67 -4.73 1.22 12.76
CA GLY A 67 -4.66 2.58 13.24
C GLY A 67 -4.68 3.60 12.13
N GLY A 68 -5.22 4.78 12.44
CA GLY A 68 -5.35 5.85 11.46
C GLY A 68 -5.90 7.12 12.06
N VAL A 69 -6.48 7.95 11.22
CA VAL A 69 -7.05 9.26 11.55
C VAL A 69 -8.49 9.36 11.06
N PHE A 70 -9.31 10.11 11.80
CA PHE A 70 -10.64 10.50 11.34
C PHE A 70 -10.50 11.53 10.23
N ASP A 71 -11.05 11.20 9.06
CA ASP A 71 -10.97 12.03 7.86
C ASP A 71 -12.35 12.22 7.21
N LEU A 72 -12.39 12.75 6.00
CA LEU A 72 -13.59 12.96 5.21
C LEU A 72 -13.81 11.79 4.21
N PRO A 73 -15.05 11.51 3.81
CA PRO A 73 -16.28 12.19 4.20
C PRO A 73 -16.78 11.77 5.59
N ARG A 74 -17.42 12.73 6.27
CA ARG A 74 -18.23 12.49 7.45
C ARG A 74 -19.70 12.68 7.09
N THR A 75 -20.53 11.71 7.43
CA THR A 75 -21.98 11.79 7.18
C THR A 75 -22.78 11.70 8.47
N TRP A 76 -23.93 12.38 8.50
CA TRP A 76 -24.79 12.48 9.66
C TRP A 76 -26.18 11.90 9.39
N PRO A 77 -26.30 10.57 9.32
CA PRO A 77 -27.65 9.97 9.24
C PRO A 77 -28.43 10.18 10.53
N ASN A 78 -29.74 9.98 10.48
CA ASN A 78 -30.61 10.19 11.63
C ASN A 78 -30.22 9.38 12.87
N TYR A 79 -29.61 8.21 12.66
CA TYR A 79 -29.21 7.31 13.75
C TYR A 79 -27.85 7.63 14.41
N GLY A 80 -27.02 8.48 13.79
CA GLY A 80 -25.68 8.71 14.35
C GLY A 80 -24.75 9.52 13.47
N VAL A 81 -23.49 9.18 13.52
CA VAL A 81 -22.42 9.68 12.65
C VAL A 81 -21.68 8.51 12.02
N VAL A 82 -21.37 8.64 10.74
CA VAL A 82 -20.46 7.74 10.04
C VAL A 82 -19.18 8.51 9.75
N LEU A 83 -18.06 7.99 10.26
CA LEU A 83 -16.73 8.57 10.14
C LEU A 83 -15.93 7.67 9.21
N THR A 84 -15.31 8.27 8.21
CA THR A 84 -14.29 7.60 7.42
C THR A 84 -12.94 7.79 8.09
N CYS A 85 -12.19 6.70 8.22
CA CYS A 85 -10.85 6.70 8.80
C CYS A 85 -9.89 6.11 7.79
N TYR A 86 -8.73 6.73 7.66
CA TYR A 86 -7.65 6.24 6.83
C TYR A 86 -6.41 5.98 7.67
N GLY A 87 -5.59 5.01 7.28
CA GLY A 87 -4.26 4.80 7.83
C GLY A 87 -3.45 6.09 7.84
N ILE A 88 -2.46 6.18 8.72
CA ILE A 88 -1.65 7.41 8.88
C ILE A 88 -0.94 7.82 7.58
N GLU A 89 -0.67 6.89 6.70
CA GLU A 89 -0.06 7.09 5.38
C GLU A 89 -0.84 8.11 4.55
N HIS A 90 -2.16 8.16 4.71
CA HIS A 90 -3.02 9.10 4.00
C HIS A 90 -2.66 10.56 4.27
N GLN A 91 -2.12 10.86 5.45
CA GLN A 91 -1.71 12.22 5.81
C GLN A 91 -0.54 12.73 4.92
N TYR A 92 0.26 11.83 4.36
CA TYR A 92 1.34 12.22 3.44
C TYR A 92 0.82 12.67 2.06
N GLN A 93 -0.44 12.35 1.70
CA GLN A 93 -1.07 12.85 0.47
C GLN A 93 -1.36 14.36 0.52
N THR A 94 -1.53 14.91 1.71
CA THR A 94 -1.81 16.34 1.92
C THR A 94 -0.56 17.17 2.25
N ARG A 95 0.62 16.53 2.23
CA ARG A 95 1.90 17.17 2.56
C ARG A 95 2.80 17.26 1.33
N VAL A 96 3.69 18.24 1.35
CA VAL A 96 4.68 18.45 0.32
C VAL A 96 6.08 18.50 0.92
N THR A 97 7.07 18.04 0.16
CA THR A 97 8.48 18.14 0.54
C THR A 97 8.90 19.61 0.68
N ASP A 98 9.93 19.86 1.48
CA ASP A 98 10.51 21.19 1.58
C ASP A 98 11.17 21.62 0.26
N LYS A 99 11.34 22.94 0.11
CA LYS A 99 12.17 23.49 -0.95
C LYS A 99 13.59 22.94 -0.81
N ASN A 100 14.13 22.40 -1.90
CA ASN A 100 15.47 21.83 -1.93
C ASN A 100 15.68 20.62 -0.99
N ALA A 101 14.71 19.72 -0.92
CA ALA A 101 14.97 18.40 -0.33
C ALA A 101 15.92 17.63 -1.26
N VAL A 102 17.21 17.88 -1.11
CA VAL A 102 18.28 17.32 -1.94
C VAL A 102 19.01 16.24 -1.17
N PHE A 103 19.21 15.11 -1.82
CA PHE A 103 19.96 13.99 -1.28
C PHE A 103 21.15 13.70 -2.20
N TYR A 104 22.28 13.35 -1.61
CA TYR A 104 23.48 13.00 -2.35
C TYR A 104 24.00 11.67 -1.86
N ASN A 105 24.17 10.72 -2.77
CA ASN A 105 24.77 9.41 -2.49
C ASN A 105 24.12 8.71 -1.28
N ARG A 106 22.79 8.62 -1.28
CA ARG A 106 21.99 8.01 -0.21
C ARG A 106 21.25 6.79 -0.70
N GLN A 107 21.13 5.78 0.13
CA GLN A 107 20.27 4.62 -0.13
C GLN A 107 18.79 4.99 0.02
N ALA A 108 17.90 4.25 -0.63
CA ALA A 108 16.45 4.52 -0.61
C ALA A 108 15.89 4.56 0.82
N GLY A 109 16.31 3.65 1.68
CA GLY A 109 15.90 3.62 3.09
C GLY A 109 16.38 4.85 3.89
N ASP A 110 17.59 5.35 3.64
CA ASP A 110 18.06 6.59 4.27
C ASP A 110 17.23 7.80 3.84
N ILE A 111 16.85 7.85 2.57
CA ILE A 111 16.00 8.92 2.03
C ILE A 111 14.62 8.86 2.68
N PHE A 112 14.02 7.66 2.74
CA PHE A 112 12.75 7.42 3.41
C PHE A 112 12.79 7.90 4.88
N GLU A 113 13.75 7.42 5.65
CA GLU A 113 13.93 7.80 7.07
C GLU A 113 14.04 9.31 7.25
N LEU A 114 14.91 9.97 6.47
CA LEU A 114 15.13 11.40 6.58
C LEU A 114 13.87 12.22 6.21
N LEU A 115 13.08 11.79 5.24
CA LEU A 115 11.84 12.46 4.87
C LEU A 115 10.78 12.32 5.96
N ILE A 116 10.61 11.12 6.52
CA ILE A 116 9.68 10.91 7.65
C ILE A 116 10.07 11.80 8.85
N LEU A 117 11.36 11.81 9.22
CA LEU A 117 11.84 12.64 10.33
C LEU A 117 11.65 14.15 10.07
N ARG A 118 11.84 14.61 8.84
CA ARG A 118 11.57 16.02 8.48
C ARG A 118 10.11 16.38 8.65
N GLU A 119 9.18 15.51 8.22
CA GLU A 119 7.75 15.75 8.38
C GLU A 119 7.31 15.72 9.85
N GLU A 120 7.89 14.82 10.66
CA GLU A 120 7.66 14.80 12.10
C GLU A 120 8.17 16.07 12.81
N ASN A 121 9.29 16.62 12.36
CA ASN A 121 9.81 17.89 12.90
C ASN A 121 8.96 19.11 12.48
N LYS A 122 8.32 19.05 11.33
CA LYS A 122 7.49 20.14 10.77
C LYS A 122 6.11 20.19 11.44
N ASP A 123 5.46 19.08 11.57
CA ASP A 123 4.17 18.94 12.25
C ASP A 123 4.00 17.48 12.73
N PRO A 124 4.19 17.23 14.05
CA PRO A 124 4.26 15.88 14.58
C PRO A 124 3.00 15.07 14.36
N MET A 125 3.14 13.93 13.68
CA MET A 125 2.10 12.92 13.51
C MET A 125 2.25 11.76 14.48
N GLY A 126 3.31 11.75 15.32
CA GLY A 126 3.66 10.64 16.22
C GLY A 126 4.14 9.41 15.47
N VAL A 127 4.78 9.61 14.35
CA VAL A 127 5.45 8.56 13.61
C VAL A 127 6.87 8.42 14.13
N THR A 128 7.26 7.21 14.49
CA THR A 128 8.62 6.85 14.88
C THR A 128 9.24 5.97 13.81
N ILE A 129 10.56 5.94 13.77
CA ILE A 129 11.30 5.09 12.85
C ILE A 129 11.44 3.69 13.44
N GLY A 130 11.08 2.68 12.65
CA GLY A 130 11.24 1.26 12.97
C GLY A 130 12.39 0.62 12.19
N ALA A 131 12.16 -0.58 11.66
CA ALA A 131 13.12 -1.26 10.82
C ALA A 131 13.27 -0.57 9.46
N ILE A 132 14.49 -0.18 9.10
CA ILE A 132 14.81 0.44 7.81
C ILE A 132 15.86 -0.38 7.10
N TRP A 133 15.51 -0.93 5.95
CA TRP A 133 16.49 -1.56 5.08
C TRP A 133 17.36 -0.49 4.42
N LYS A 134 18.67 -0.62 4.62
CA LYS A 134 19.70 0.32 4.12
C LYS A 134 20.64 -0.40 3.16
N GLY A 135 20.08 -1.00 2.14
CA GLY A 135 20.82 -1.68 1.08
C GLY A 135 20.53 -1.06 -0.28
N GLY A 136 21.02 -1.72 -1.34
CA GLY A 136 20.84 -1.29 -2.72
C GLY A 136 21.78 -0.19 -3.17
N SER A 137 21.40 0.46 -4.26
CA SER A 137 22.20 1.50 -4.89
C SER A 137 22.10 2.83 -4.15
N ALA A 138 23.10 3.67 -4.33
CA ALA A 138 23.04 5.02 -3.83
C ALA A 138 22.41 5.97 -4.87
N HIS A 139 21.52 6.82 -4.41
CA HIS A 139 20.72 7.73 -5.22
C HIS A 139 20.96 9.20 -4.84
N GLY A 140 20.64 10.10 -5.74
CA GLY A 140 20.80 11.54 -5.53
C GLY A 140 19.57 12.35 -5.98
N PRO A 141 18.34 11.98 -5.52
CA PRO A 141 17.15 12.70 -5.95
C PRO A 141 17.07 14.10 -5.38
N ARG A 142 16.33 14.96 -6.10
CA ARG A 142 16.01 16.32 -5.68
C ARG A 142 14.50 16.50 -5.72
N TYR A 143 13.93 16.87 -4.61
CA TYR A 143 12.52 17.17 -4.48
C TYR A 143 12.34 18.65 -4.14
N ASN A 144 11.33 19.28 -4.69
CA ASN A 144 11.02 20.68 -4.47
C ASN A 144 9.51 20.88 -4.50
N HIS A 145 8.90 20.92 -3.32
CA HIS A 145 7.45 21.02 -3.14
C HIS A 145 6.66 19.97 -3.92
N ILE A 146 7.16 18.74 -3.92
CA ILE A 146 6.48 17.58 -4.51
C ILE A 146 5.63 16.92 -3.41
N SER A 147 4.49 16.35 -3.78
CA SER A 147 3.68 15.55 -2.86
C SER A 147 4.53 14.53 -2.13
N MET A 148 4.44 14.51 -0.79
CA MET A 148 5.16 13.52 0.01
C MET A 148 4.75 12.10 -0.35
N TRP A 149 3.46 11.89 -0.67
CA TRP A 149 2.99 10.60 -1.12
C TRP A 149 3.67 10.15 -2.41
N ASP A 150 3.75 11.02 -3.41
CA ASP A 150 4.40 10.71 -4.68
C ASP A 150 5.88 10.40 -4.50
N VAL A 151 6.53 11.09 -3.54
CA VAL A 151 7.92 10.80 -3.21
C VAL A 151 8.07 9.44 -2.54
N LEU A 152 7.23 9.11 -1.55
CA LEU A 152 7.31 7.84 -0.83
C LEU A 152 6.96 6.65 -1.74
N ASP A 153 5.84 6.72 -2.43
CA ASP A 153 5.33 5.62 -3.26
C ASP A 153 6.04 5.56 -4.61
N TYR A 154 6.04 6.64 -5.34
CA TYR A 154 6.52 6.63 -6.72
C TYR A 154 8.05 6.68 -6.82
N SER A 155 8.68 7.57 -6.07
CA SER A 155 10.12 7.79 -6.20
C SER A 155 10.92 6.79 -5.36
N ILE A 156 10.75 6.81 -4.03
CA ILE A 156 11.62 6.05 -3.12
C ILE A 156 11.36 4.55 -3.22
N ARG A 157 10.12 4.13 -3.09
CA ARG A 157 9.75 2.72 -3.16
C ARG A 157 10.17 2.06 -4.47
N ARG A 158 10.06 2.78 -5.57
CA ARG A 158 10.41 2.24 -6.90
C ARG A 158 11.89 2.29 -7.25
N MET A 159 12.71 3.08 -6.53
CA MET A 159 14.15 3.10 -6.76
C MET A 159 14.78 1.70 -6.64
N GLU A 160 14.42 0.98 -5.58
CA GLU A 160 14.97 -0.33 -5.24
C GLU A 160 13.89 -1.41 -5.10
N ARG A 161 12.66 -1.12 -5.53
CA ARG A 161 11.53 -2.06 -5.39
C ARG A 161 11.30 -2.47 -3.95
N CYS A 162 11.17 -1.46 -3.10
CA CYS A 162 11.00 -1.65 -1.66
C CYS A 162 9.54 -1.59 -1.26
N ASP A 163 9.26 -2.12 -0.08
CA ASP A 163 7.97 -2.00 0.59
C ASP A 163 8.10 -1.10 1.81
N PHE A 164 7.01 -0.44 2.17
CA PHE A 164 6.89 0.27 3.43
C PHE A 164 5.54 0.02 4.08
N ARG A 165 5.49 0.23 5.40
CA ARG A 165 4.26 0.20 6.18
C ARG A 165 4.37 1.07 7.41
N PHE A 166 3.22 1.45 7.97
CA PHE A 166 3.12 2.18 9.22
C PHE A 166 2.32 1.34 10.21
N ILE A 167 2.96 0.88 11.26
CA ILE A 167 2.37 -0.03 12.23
C ILE A 167 1.90 0.78 13.42
N PRO A 168 0.58 0.78 13.73
CA PRO A 168 0.07 1.45 14.91
C PRO A 168 0.47 0.70 16.18
N TYR A 169 0.80 1.45 17.23
CA TYR A 169 1.08 0.89 18.56
C TYR A 169 0.73 1.88 19.66
N LEU A 170 0.61 1.37 20.87
CA LEU A 170 0.35 2.17 22.05
C LEU A 170 1.64 2.36 22.85
N ASP A 171 1.95 3.60 23.20
CA ASP A 171 3.09 3.93 24.04
C ASP A 171 2.75 5.05 25.02
N SER A 172 2.88 4.75 26.31
CA SER A 172 2.78 5.73 27.40
C SER A 172 1.55 6.65 27.33
N GLY A 173 0.38 6.07 26.96
CA GLY A 173 -0.89 6.81 26.83
C GLY A 173 -1.06 7.54 25.49
N PHE A 174 -0.26 7.19 24.49
CA PHE A 174 -0.35 7.73 23.14
C PHE A 174 -0.59 6.63 22.11
N ILE A 175 -1.35 6.96 21.08
CA ILE A 175 -1.44 6.23 19.81
C ILE A 175 -0.33 6.74 18.93
N LYS A 176 0.61 5.87 18.58
CA LYS A 176 1.78 6.15 17.73
C LYS A 176 1.82 5.21 16.54
N PHE A 177 2.65 5.55 15.57
CA PHE A 177 2.87 4.74 14.37
C PHE A 177 4.37 4.51 14.19
N ARG A 178 4.74 3.30 13.78
CA ARG A 178 6.12 2.96 13.48
C ARG A 178 6.27 2.80 11.97
N ALA A 179 7.02 3.70 11.34
CA ALA A 179 7.36 3.63 9.93
C ALA A 179 8.47 2.59 9.70
N GLU A 180 8.21 1.64 8.84
CA GLU A 180 9.15 0.58 8.49
C GLU A 180 9.34 0.54 6.97
N PHE A 181 10.57 0.23 6.53
CA PHE A 181 10.94 0.16 5.12
C PHE A 181 11.78 -1.09 4.87
N TYR A 182 11.38 -1.90 3.90
CA TYR A 182 11.94 -3.20 3.61
C TYR A 182 12.37 -3.31 2.16
N GLN A 183 13.37 -4.11 1.86
CA GLN A 183 13.61 -4.51 0.48
C GLN A 183 12.40 -5.27 -0.06
N ILE A 184 11.93 -6.26 0.68
CA ILE A 184 10.69 -6.98 0.43
C ILE A 184 10.08 -7.23 1.80
N ALA A 185 8.85 -6.77 2.03
CA ALA A 185 8.13 -7.08 3.25
C ALA A 185 7.62 -8.52 3.23
N GLY A 186 7.53 -9.12 4.43
CA GLY A 186 7.04 -10.48 4.61
C GLY A 186 8.11 -11.56 4.54
N ALA A 187 7.68 -12.79 4.72
CA ALA A 187 8.49 -14.00 4.72
C ALA A 187 7.85 -15.08 3.84
N ASN A 188 8.65 -16.02 3.35
CA ASN A 188 8.10 -17.22 2.72
C ASN A 188 7.59 -18.18 3.80
N LYS A 189 6.27 -18.37 3.82
CA LYS A 189 5.55 -19.24 4.74
C LYS A 189 4.83 -20.40 4.05
N THR A 190 5.15 -20.69 2.82
CA THR A 190 4.49 -21.74 2.01
C THR A 190 4.55 -23.12 2.63
N SER A 191 5.56 -23.39 3.47
CA SER A 191 5.69 -24.66 4.20
C SER A 191 4.73 -24.82 5.39
N SER A 192 4.18 -23.71 5.92
CA SER A 192 3.36 -23.70 7.14
C SER A 192 1.98 -23.11 6.96
N VAL A 193 1.79 -22.27 5.94
CA VAL A 193 0.54 -21.55 5.66
C VAL A 193 0.05 -21.88 4.27
N ALA A 194 -1.19 -22.37 4.19
CA ALA A 194 -1.85 -22.63 2.91
C ALA A 194 -3.33 -22.22 2.98
N ILE A 195 -3.74 -21.44 2.02
CA ILE A 195 -5.14 -21.12 1.77
C ILE A 195 -5.70 -22.18 0.82
N HIS A 196 -6.77 -22.85 1.23
CA HIS A 196 -7.36 -23.94 0.50
C HIS A 196 -8.86 -23.72 0.36
N GLU A 197 -9.33 -23.61 -0.89
CA GLU A 197 -10.74 -23.51 -1.20
C GLU A 197 -11.55 -24.69 -0.66
N GLY A 198 -12.68 -24.41 -0.06
CA GLY A 198 -13.55 -25.42 0.59
C GLY A 198 -13.06 -25.88 1.97
N ARG A 199 -11.92 -25.37 2.48
CA ARG A 199 -11.42 -25.68 3.81
C ARG A 199 -11.33 -24.43 4.70
N ASN A 200 -10.45 -23.50 4.37
CA ASN A 200 -10.26 -22.22 5.10
C ASN A 200 -10.48 -21.00 4.20
N ALA A 201 -10.88 -21.21 2.95
CA ALA A 201 -11.30 -20.17 2.03
C ALA A 201 -12.60 -20.56 1.31
N GLY A 202 -13.39 -19.57 0.94
CA GLY A 202 -14.49 -19.68 -0.01
C GLY A 202 -13.99 -19.61 -1.45
N ALA A 203 -14.95 -19.49 -2.39
CA ALA A 203 -14.62 -19.37 -3.81
C ALA A 203 -13.78 -18.10 -4.09
N ALA A 204 -12.73 -18.28 -4.86
CA ALA A 204 -11.86 -17.19 -5.30
C ALA A 204 -12.53 -16.35 -6.38
N THR A 205 -12.25 -15.05 -6.37
CA THR A 205 -12.52 -14.16 -7.50
C THR A 205 -11.20 -13.76 -8.13
N GLU A 206 -11.00 -14.11 -9.40
CA GLU A 206 -9.86 -13.62 -10.16
C GLU A 206 -10.17 -12.22 -10.72
N VAL A 207 -9.18 -11.36 -10.64
CA VAL A 207 -9.16 -10.08 -11.33
C VAL A 207 -7.95 -10.06 -12.25
N GLU A 208 -8.19 -10.12 -13.55
CA GLU A 208 -7.14 -9.93 -14.56
C GLU A 208 -7.21 -8.47 -15.02
N GLU A 209 -6.11 -7.75 -14.84
CA GLU A 209 -6.05 -6.33 -15.14
C GLU A 209 -5.15 -6.06 -16.33
N LEU A 210 -5.75 -5.42 -17.34
CA LEU A 210 -5.07 -4.95 -18.57
C LEU A 210 -4.87 -3.43 -18.60
N GLY A 211 -5.42 -2.70 -17.63
CA GLY A 211 -5.41 -1.23 -17.61
C GLY A 211 -4.00 -0.63 -17.56
N THR A 212 -3.09 -1.32 -16.87
CA THR A 212 -1.70 -0.91 -16.71
C THR A 212 -0.75 -1.56 -17.71
N LEU A 213 -1.25 -2.38 -18.63
CA LEU A 213 -0.42 -3.08 -19.59
C LEU A 213 0.22 -2.10 -20.58
N ILE A 214 1.55 -2.12 -20.62
CA ILE A 214 2.39 -1.30 -21.51
C ILE A 214 3.42 -2.22 -22.14
N ASN A 215 3.38 -2.39 -23.45
CA ASN A 215 4.33 -3.24 -24.17
C ASN A 215 5.17 -2.49 -25.20
N ARG A 216 4.97 -1.17 -25.32
CA ARG A 216 5.89 -0.25 -26.02
C ARG A 216 5.97 1.07 -25.25
N HIS A 217 7.19 1.48 -24.94
CA HIS A 217 7.47 2.70 -24.20
C HIS A 217 8.43 3.62 -24.95
N TYR A 218 8.07 4.90 -25.05
CA TYR A 218 8.91 5.95 -25.58
C TYR A 218 9.53 6.71 -24.41
N ALA A 219 10.79 6.43 -24.13
CA ALA A 219 11.58 7.18 -23.14
C ALA A 219 12.17 8.41 -23.83
N ILE A 220 11.83 9.59 -23.34
CA ILE A 220 12.12 10.88 -23.97
C ILE A 220 12.97 11.72 -23.02
N SER A 221 14.08 12.31 -23.50
CA SER A 221 14.86 13.27 -22.71
C SER A 221 14.20 14.65 -22.68
N GLU A 222 14.60 15.49 -21.71
CA GLU A 222 14.41 16.92 -21.85
C GLU A 222 15.13 17.44 -23.09
N GLY A 223 14.61 18.48 -23.69
CA GLY A 223 15.17 19.13 -24.87
C GLY A 223 14.09 19.65 -25.79
N SER A 224 14.48 20.43 -26.76
CA SER A 224 13.60 20.99 -27.79
C SER A 224 13.42 20.01 -28.95
N VAL A 225 12.19 19.82 -29.37
CA VAL A 225 11.91 19.08 -30.62
C VAL A 225 12.44 19.85 -31.83
N TRP A 226 12.39 21.18 -31.75
CA TRP A 226 12.80 22.07 -32.84
C TRP A 226 14.31 22.09 -33.05
N ASP A 227 15.09 21.95 -31.96
CA ASP A 227 16.56 21.97 -32.04
C ASP A 227 17.18 20.57 -32.19
N GLN A 228 16.33 19.53 -32.35
CA GLN A 228 16.73 18.12 -32.42
C GLN A 228 17.62 17.66 -31.22
N THR A 229 17.55 18.34 -30.10
CA THR A 229 18.32 18.00 -28.90
C THR A 229 17.63 16.94 -28.03
N ARG A 230 16.36 16.64 -28.35
CA ARG A 230 15.56 15.64 -27.62
C ARG A 230 15.93 14.24 -28.12
N LEU A 231 16.46 13.43 -27.20
CA LEU A 231 16.68 12.01 -27.44
C LEU A 231 15.38 11.24 -27.21
N ILE A 232 15.10 10.28 -28.05
CA ILE A 232 13.96 9.37 -27.93
C ILE A 232 14.48 7.94 -28.07
N THR A 233 14.16 7.13 -27.09
CA THR A 233 14.43 5.68 -27.11
C THR A 233 13.12 4.93 -27.05
N VAL A 234 12.95 3.95 -27.93
CA VAL A 234 11.78 3.07 -27.95
C VAL A 234 12.19 1.70 -27.42
N VAL A 235 11.50 1.25 -26.40
CA VAL A 235 11.65 -0.10 -25.85
C VAL A 235 10.33 -0.83 -25.97
N GLN A 236 10.36 -2.08 -26.39
CA GLN A 236 9.15 -2.87 -26.59
C GLN A 236 9.36 -4.35 -26.26
N ASP A 237 8.26 -5.01 -25.91
CA ASP A 237 8.15 -6.45 -25.74
C ASP A 237 7.28 -7.02 -26.86
N GLN A 238 7.92 -7.70 -27.82
CA GLN A 238 7.23 -8.24 -28.99
C GLN A 238 6.33 -9.43 -28.65
N SER A 239 6.65 -10.20 -27.60
CA SER A 239 5.83 -11.33 -27.15
C SER A 239 4.51 -10.83 -26.55
N SER A 240 4.59 -9.81 -25.71
CA SER A 240 3.42 -9.13 -25.14
C SER A 240 2.55 -8.46 -26.22
N ILE A 241 3.18 -7.79 -27.21
CA ILE A 241 2.44 -7.20 -28.34
C ILE A 241 1.66 -8.27 -29.11
N SER A 242 2.28 -9.43 -29.33
CA SER A 242 1.62 -10.53 -30.05
C SER A 242 0.46 -11.13 -29.25
N LYS A 243 0.56 -11.15 -27.91
CA LYS A 243 -0.45 -11.71 -26.99
C LYS A 243 -1.62 -10.78 -26.74
N TYR A 244 -1.34 -9.50 -26.48
CA TYR A 244 -2.34 -8.52 -25.98
C TYR A 244 -2.65 -7.38 -26.95
N GLY A 245 -1.99 -7.32 -28.10
CA GLY A 245 -2.02 -6.15 -28.98
C GLY A 245 -1.08 -5.03 -28.49
N LEU A 246 -0.95 -3.99 -29.30
CA LEU A 246 -0.06 -2.87 -29.02
C LEU A 246 -0.65 -1.96 -27.93
N ARG A 247 0.14 -1.72 -26.87
CA ARG A 247 -0.15 -0.81 -25.76
C ARG A 247 1.03 0.12 -25.53
N GLU A 248 0.85 1.39 -25.83
CA GLU A 248 1.93 2.38 -25.88
C GLU A 248 1.83 3.41 -24.76
N THR A 249 2.99 3.85 -24.28
CA THR A 249 3.10 5.02 -23.41
C THR A 249 4.34 5.83 -23.76
N ALA A 250 4.36 7.10 -23.39
CA ALA A 250 5.49 7.99 -23.56
C ALA A 250 5.73 8.78 -22.28
N GLN A 251 6.99 8.90 -21.87
CA GLN A 251 7.36 9.67 -20.68
C GLN A 251 8.61 10.49 -20.92
N VAL A 252 8.59 11.75 -20.47
CA VAL A 252 9.75 12.64 -20.47
C VAL A 252 10.52 12.46 -19.15
N TYR A 253 11.81 12.18 -19.26
CA TYR A 253 12.72 11.99 -18.14
C TYR A 253 13.63 13.21 -18.00
N SER A 254 13.37 14.00 -16.95
CA SER A 254 14.12 15.21 -16.64
C SER A 254 15.55 14.91 -16.22
N GLY A 255 16.50 15.74 -16.68
CA GLY A 255 17.90 15.61 -16.30
C GLY A 255 18.64 14.46 -16.95
N THR A 256 18.03 13.78 -17.92
CA THR A 256 18.63 12.66 -18.66
C THR A 256 19.10 13.12 -20.03
N SER A 257 20.39 13.04 -20.28
CA SER A 257 21.03 13.40 -21.56
C SER A 257 21.71 12.20 -22.24
N MET A 258 21.65 11.02 -21.65
CA MET A 258 22.32 9.81 -22.17
C MET A 258 21.30 8.80 -22.68
N GLN A 259 21.52 8.34 -23.91
CA GLN A 259 20.72 7.32 -24.59
C GLN A 259 20.58 6.03 -23.75
N SER A 260 21.70 5.56 -23.17
CA SER A 260 21.72 4.34 -22.35
C SER A 260 20.85 4.45 -21.08
N THR A 261 20.78 5.64 -20.47
CA THR A 261 19.92 5.88 -19.30
C THR A 261 18.44 5.85 -19.68
N LEU A 262 18.08 6.45 -20.82
CA LEU A 262 16.72 6.38 -21.36
C LEU A 262 16.31 4.93 -21.67
N GLU A 263 17.22 4.17 -22.28
CA GLU A 263 16.97 2.75 -22.58
C GLU A 263 16.76 1.94 -21.32
N MET A 264 17.56 2.13 -20.30
CA MET A 264 17.42 1.45 -19.01
C MET A 264 16.05 1.78 -18.35
N GLN A 265 15.65 3.06 -18.34
CA GLN A 265 14.36 3.49 -17.83
C GLN A 265 13.20 2.89 -18.62
N GLY A 266 13.29 2.91 -19.95
CA GLY A 266 12.30 2.28 -20.82
C GLY A 266 12.19 0.77 -20.62
N ARG A 267 13.33 0.06 -20.46
CA ARG A 267 13.35 -1.39 -20.15
C ARG A 267 12.68 -1.68 -18.80
N ASN A 268 12.87 -0.83 -17.79
CA ASN A 268 12.21 -0.98 -16.51
C ASN A 268 10.68 -0.84 -16.62
N VAL A 269 10.19 0.14 -17.40
CA VAL A 269 8.74 0.30 -17.63
C VAL A 269 8.17 -0.93 -18.33
N ILE A 270 8.78 -1.41 -19.41
CA ILE A 270 8.30 -2.59 -20.14
C ILE A 270 8.33 -3.83 -19.26
N ARG A 271 9.43 -4.10 -18.58
CA ARG A 271 9.58 -5.26 -17.69
C ARG A 271 8.50 -5.30 -16.59
N LEU A 272 8.06 -4.14 -16.11
CA LEU A 272 7.06 -4.04 -15.04
C LEU A 272 5.62 -4.11 -15.54
N ASN A 273 5.38 -3.86 -16.82
CA ASN A 273 4.03 -3.65 -17.33
C ASN A 273 3.70 -4.42 -18.61
N SER A 274 4.59 -5.27 -19.12
CA SER A 274 4.34 -5.98 -20.38
C SER A 274 3.44 -7.21 -20.25
N GLU A 275 3.12 -7.65 -19.06
CA GLU A 275 2.20 -8.75 -18.80
C GLU A 275 0.96 -8.28 -18.05
N ALA A 276 -0.17 -8.94 -18.29
CA ALA A 276 -1.40 -8.74 -17.54
C ALA A 276 -1.18 -9.16 -16.09
N ARG A 277 -1.70 -8.38 -15.16
CA ARG A 277 -1.62 -8.70 -13.74
C ARG A 277 -2.79 -9.54 -13.33
N ARG A 278 -2.52 -10.52 -12.47
CA ARG A 278 -3.51 -11.41 -11.90
C ARG A 278 -3.53 -11.28 -10.40
N TYR A 279 -4.69 -10.96 -9.89
CA TYR A 279 -4.95 -10.90 -8.46
C TYR A 279 -6.07 -11.87 -8.13
N PHE A 280 -6.00 -12.43 -6.93
CA PHE A 280 -7.10 -13.23 -6.42
C PHE A 280 -7.64 -12.57 -5.14
N ARG A 281 -8.94 -12.41 -5.09
CA ARG A 281 -9.67 -12.08 -3.86
C ARG A 281 -10.19 -13.37 -3.28
N LEU A 282 -9.81 -13.64 -2.04
CA LEU A 282 -10.09 -14.88 -1.35
C LEU A 282 -10.79 -14.57 -0.02
N PRO A 283 -12.08 -14.89 0.14
CA PRO A 283 -12.71 -14.85 1.45
C PRO A 283 -12.17 -15.99 2.30
N VAL A 284 -11.42 -15.64 3.36
CA VAL A 284 -10.76 -16.59 4.25
C VAL A 284 -11.40 -16.58 5.64
N THR A 285 -11.34 -17.73 6.29
CA THR A 285 -11.82 -17.91 7.66
C THR A 285 -10.63 -18.22 8.57
N ASN A 286 -10.77 -17.89 9.87
CA ASN A 286 -9.67 -18.04 10.84
C ASN A 286 -9.47 -19.51 11.26
N HIS A 287 -8.98 -20.33 10.35
CA HIS A 287 -8.72 -21.75 10.55
C HIS A 287 -7.34 -22.16 10.03
N SER A 288 -6.63 -22.98 10.81
CA SER A 288 -5.35 -23.59 10.43
C SER A 288 -5.51 -24.56 9.23
N PRO A 289 -4.53 -24.64 8.31
CA PRO A 289 -3.30 -23.86 8.22
C PRO A 289 -3.51 -22.58 7.41
N GLY A 290 -3.64 -21.46 8.07
CA GLY A 290 -3.91 -20.15 7.46
C GLY A 290 -4.83 -19.33 8.36
N ALA A 291 -4.71 -19.55 9.69
CA ALA A 291 -5.32 -18.67 10.68
C ALA A 291 -4.77 -17.25 10.53
N PHE A 292 -5.56 -16.26 10.90
CA PHE A 292 -5.19 -14.85 10.71
C PHE A 292 -3.87 -14.45 11.36
N ALA A 293 -3.45 -15.13 12.41
CA ALA A 293 -2.17 -14.91 13.08
C ALA A 293 -0.97 -15.53 12.35
N ASP A 294 -1.21 -16.45 11.41
CA ASP A 294 -0.14 -17.25 10.82
C ASP A 294 0.60 -16.50 9.71
N TYR A 295 -0.02 -15.47 9.13
CA TYR A 295 0.55 -14.70 8.02
C TYR A 295 0.25 -13.20 8.17
N ASP A 296 1.02 -12.36 7.48
CA ASP A 296 0.88 -10.91 7.47
C ASP A 296 1.00 -10.36 6.03
N LEU A 297 0.83 -9.05 5.87
CA LEU A 297 1.05 -8.38 4.60
C LEU A 297 2.47 -8.60 4.10
N GLY A 298 2.59 -8.92 2.81
CA GLY A 298 3.85 -9.21 2.16
C GLY A 298 4.29 -10.66 2.25
N ASP A 299 3.72 -11.48 3.14
CA ASP A 299 4.07 -12.90 3.24
C ASP A 299 3.69 -13.66 1.97
N VAL A 300 4.52 -14.63 1.61
CA VAL A 300 4.28 -15.59 0.55
C VAL A 300 3.71 -16.85 1.17
N ILE A 301 2.54 -17.26 0.71
CA ILE A 301 1.77 -18.39 1.24
C ILE A 301 1.35 -19.34 0.13
N GLY A 302 1.07 -20.60 0.45
CA GLY A 302 0.48 -21.55 -0.50
C GLY A 302 -0.99 -21.22 -0.77
N CYS A 303 -1.42 -21.36 -2.02
CA CYS A 303 -2.81 -21.13 -2.44
C CYS A 303 -3.29 -22.29 -3.33
N LYS A 304 -4.35 -22.98 -2.90
CA LYS A 304 -4.95 -24.12 -3.61
C LYS A 304 -6.42 -23.86 -3.89
N LEU A 305 -6.75 -23.69 -5.16
CA LEU A 305 -8.10 -23.43 -5.64
C LEU A 305 -8.51 -24.51 -6.65
N PRO A 306 -8.97 -25.67 -6.19
CA PRO A 306 -9.26 -26.81 -7.06
C PRO A 306 -10.43 -26.56 -8.03
N SER A 307 -11.36 -25.66 -7.71
CA SER A 307 -12.49 -25.31 -8.59
C SER A 307 -12.13 -24.21 -9.60
N PHE A 308 -10.90 -23.68 -9.55
CA PHE A 308 -10.50 -22.55 -10.37
C PHE A 308 -10.03 -22.98 -11.77
N GLY A 309 -10.68 -22.43 -12.82
CA GLY A 309 -10.37 -22.76 -14.20
C GLY A 309 -10.61 -24.24 -14.55
N PHE A 310 -9.93 -24.75 -15.57
CA PHE A 310 -10.08 -26.14 -16.05
C PHE A 310 -9.20 -27.13 -15.30
N SER A 311 -8.09 -26.68 -14.69
CA SER A 311 -7.07 -27.54 -14.07
C SER A 311 -6.88 -27.31 -12.57
N GLY A 312 -7.62 -26.38 -11.98
CA GLY A 312 -7.36 -25.88 -10.64
C GLY A 312 -6.12 -24.97 -10.60
N TYR A 313 -5.90 -24.40 -9.42
CA TYR A 313 -4.77 -23.50 -9.14
C TYR A 313 -4.05 -23.98 -7.89
N ASP A 314 -2.74 -24.22 -7.97
CA ASP A 314 -1.89 -24.64 -6.84
C ASP A 314 -0.53 -23.94 -6.98
N HIS A 315 -0.42 -22.73 -6.44
CA HIS A 315 0.75 -21.87 -6.57
C HIS A 315 1.04 -21.10 -5.28
N GLU A 316 2.20 -20.50 -5.25
CA GLU A 316 2.59 -19.55 -4.21
C GLU A 316 2.04 -18.16 -4.56
N VAL A 317 1.47 -17.50 -3.56
CA VAL A 317 0.90 -16.16 -3.70
C VAL A 317 1.41 -15.24 -2.61
N ARG A 318 1.53 -13.96 -2.91
CA ARG A 318 1.91 -12.92 -1.97
C ARG A 318 0.69 -12.18 -1.46
N VAL A 319 0.59 -11.97 -0.14
CA VAL A 319 -0.52 -11.25 0.50
C VAL A 319 -0.30 -9.75 0.37
N LEU A 320 -1.19 -9.07 -0.33
CA LEU A 320 -1.10 -7.64 -0.61
C LEU A 320 -2.03 -6.79 0.26
N ALA A 321 -3.23 -7.32 0.53
CA ALA A 321 -4.21 -6.65 1.37
C ALA A 321 -5.02 -7.66 2.17
N ARG A 322 -5.61 -7.14 3.25
CA ARG A 322 -6.60 -7.83 4.09
C ARG A 322 -7.76 -6.88 4.32
N ASP A 323 -8.96 -7.37 4.16
CA ASP A 323 -10.19 -6.65 4.51
C ASP A 323 -11.02 -7.51 5.46
N PHE A 324 -11.02 -7.16 6.72
CA PHE A 324 -11.71 -7.89 7.77
C PHE A 324 -13.06 -7.28 8.08
N SER A 325 -14.10 -8.09 8.02
CA SER A 325 -15.44 -7.71 8.41
C SER A 325 -15.74 -8.23 9.84
N PRO A 326 -15.79 -7.33 10.83
CA PRO A 326 -16.06 -7.74 12.22
C PRO A 326 -17.46 -8.34 12.41
N SER A 327 -18.42 -7.99 11.55
CA SER A 327 -19.83 -8.43 11.68
C SER A 327 -20.00 -9.91 11.39
N ASN A 328 -19.22 -10.49 10.50
CA ASN A 328 -19.28 -11.90 10.12
C ASN A 328 -18.01 -12.70 10.46
N GLY A 329 -16.98 -12.01 10.98
CA GLY A 329 -15.72 -12.64 11.37
C GLY A 329 -14.89 -13.18 10.21
N THR A 330 -15.17 -12.75 8.98
CA THR A 330 -14.44 -13.16 7.77
C THR A 330 -13.41 -12.10 7.37
N CYS A 331 -12.36 -12.53 6.70
CA CYS A 331 -11.35 -11.67 6.12
C CYS A 331 -11.25 -11.98 4.62
N GLU A 332 -11.40 -10.98 3.79
CA GLU A 332 -11.03 -11.09 2.37
C GLU A 332 -9.56 -10.72 2.24
N ILE A 333 -8.78 -11.59 1.62
CA ILE A 333 -7.39 -11.28 1.28
C ILE A 333 -7.26 -11.04 -0.21
N LEU A 334 -6.45 -10.05 -0.55
CA LEU A 334 -6.00 -9.83 -1.90
C LEU A 334 -4.60 -10.42 -2.02
N VAL A 335 -4.42 -11.31 -2.97
CA VAL A 335 -3.13 -11.96 -3.22
C VAL A 335 -2.74 -11.85 -4.68
N GLU A 336 -1.43 -11.83 -4.94
CA GLU A 336 -0.82 -11.81 -6.26
C GLU A 336 -0.04 -13.10 -6.49
N GLU A 337 -0.14 -13.64 -7.70
CA GLU A 337 0.68 -14.79 -8.10
C GLU A 337 2.14 -14.43 -8.12
N GLN A 338 2.98 -15.24 -7.50
CA GLN A 338 4.42 -15.02 -7.46
C GLN A 338 5.10 -15.80 -8.58
N ASN A 339 4.89 -15.36 -9.81
CA ASN A 339 5.54 -15.97 -10.98
C ASN A 339 6.97 -15.51 -11.19
N GLU A 340 7.32 -14.34 -10.65
CA GLU A 340 8.69 -13.81 -10.58
C GLU A 340 8.81 -12.79 -9.44
N PRO A 341 9.98 -12.68 -8.77
CA PRO A 341 10.16 -11.74 -7.64
C PRO A 341 10.12 -10.25 -8.03
N GLU A 342 9.64 -9.91 -9.21
CA GLU A 342 9.77 -8.59 -9.82
C GLU A 342 8.46 -7.83 -10.05
N TYR A 343 7.28 -8.37 -9.73
CA TYR A 343 6.01 -7.70 -9.97
C TYR A 343 5.63 -6.72 -8.86
N TRP A 344 5.52 -5.44 -9.23
CA TRP A 344 5.11 -4.36 -8.36
C TRP A 344 3.78 -3.80 -8.81
N ILE A 345 2.84 -3.75 -7.91
CA ILE A 345 1.50 -3.24 -8.17
C ILE A 345 1.56 -1.73 -8.39
N TYR A 346 1.06 -1.28 -9.53
CA TYR A 346 0.61 0.08 -9.72
C TYR A 346 -0.76 0.22 -9.07
N GLN A 347 -0.83 1.08 -8.11
CA GLN A 347 -1.89 1.05 -7.14
C GLN A 347 -3.07 1.98 -7.43
N GLU A 348 -3.19 2.54 -8.61
CA GLU A 348 -4.36 3.37 -8.95
C GLU A 348 -5.66 2.54 -9.00
N ASP A 349 -5.55 1.21 -9.03
CA ASP A 349 -6.65 0.32 -9.36
C ASP A 349 -7.13 -0.58 -8.22
N LEU A 350 -6.51 -0.49 -7.05
CA LEU A 350 -7.02 -1.18 -5.86
C LEU A 350 -8.03 -0.29 -5.12
N ASP A 351 -9.04 0.21 -5.80
CA ASP A 351 -10.21 0.76 -5.11
C ASP A 351 -11.00 -0.41 -4.51
N VAL A 352 -10.63 -0.79 -3.30
CA VAL A 352 -11.32 -1.81 -2.48
C VAL A 352 -12.67 -1.28 -1.99
N SER A 353 -13.16 -0.18 -2.56
CA SER A 353 -14.43 0.45 -2.23
C SER A 353 -15.36 0.46 -3.43
N ALA A 354 -15.88 -0.68 -3.82
CA ALA A 354 -17.16 -0.75 -4.52
C ALA A 354 -18.21 -1.26 -3.56
#